data_e2549959bf500143784a6cf5f499871a
#
_entry.id   e2549959bf500143784a6cf5f499871a
#
_cell.length_a   1.000
_cell.length_b   1.000
_cell.length_c   1.000
_cell.angle_alpha   90.00
_cell.angle_beta   90.00
_cell.angle_gamma   90.00
#
_symmetry.space_group_name_H-M   'P 1'
#
loop_
_entity.id
_entity.type
_entity.pdbx_description
1 polymer ?
#
loop_
_entity_poly.entity_id
_entity_poly.type
_entity_poly.pdbx_seq_one_letter_code
_entity_poly.pdbx_strand_id
1 'polypeptide(L)'
;EISSFCKPNKQSKHNLVYWSDQDFFGLGCGASGCVNGNRYDNTNQIQSYLEKGSQPDFIEESLEDKSFNAIMMGLRTSYGVNIEQWNKKYSMDLEKKYRDVIEKYPGLIIQNNRLVCDEDSRKILHTILIDFLSID
;
A
#
# COMPACT_ATOMS: atom_id res chain seq x y z
N GLU A 1 3.08 -8.48 8.22
CA GLU A 1 1.74 -8.48 7.62
C GLU A 1 0.86 -9.47 8.38
N ILE A 2 -0.44 -9.24 8.40
CA ILE A 2 -1.40 -9.99 9.25
C ILE A 2 -1.36 -11.50 8.98
N SER A 3 -1.13 -11.93 7.75
CA SER A 3 -1.10 -13.34 7.33
C SER A 3 0.30 -13.89 7.05
N SER A 4 1.34 -13.09 7.23
CA SER A 4 2.72 -13.46 6.88
C SER A 4 3.67 -13.26 8.05
N PHE A 5 4.17 -14.37 8.56
CA PHE A 5 5.09 -14.39 9.70
C PHE A 5 6.46 -14.90 9.27
N CYS A 6 7.50 -14.36 9.90
CA CYS A 6 8.87 -14.80 9.66
C CYS A 6 9.73 -14.66 10.92
N LYS A 7 10.85 -15.36 10.96
CA LYS A 7 11.88 -15.12 11.98
C LYS A 7 12.49 -13.73 11.78
N PRO A 8 13.04 -13.10 12.82
CA PRO A 8 13.76 -11.83 12.69
C PRO A 8 14.79 -11.87 11.57
N ASN A 9 14.82 -10.83 10.73
CA ASN A 9 15.70 -10.69 9.57
C ASN A 9 15.52 -11.74 8.46
N LYS A 10 14.36 -12.42 8.42
CA LYS A 10 14.01 -13.40 7.38
C LYS A 10 12.75 -13.00 6.61
N GLN A 11 12.41 -11.72 6.63
CA GLN A 11 11.29 -11.17 5.88
C GLN A 11 11.46 -11.41 4.36
N SER A 12 10.37 -11.72 3.69
CA SER A 12 10.35 -11.75 2.23
C SER A 12 10.55 -10.34 1.68
N LYS A 13 11.74 -10.04 1.19
CA LYS A 13 12.05 -8.73 0.60
C LYS A 13 11.15 -8.40 -0.59
N HIS A 14 10.82 -9.41 -1.37
CA HIS A 14 9.92 -9.26 -2.51
C HIS A 14 8.51 -8.83 -2.06
N ASN A 15 7.96 -9.46 -1.02
CA ASN A 15 6.65 -9.08 -0.52
C ASN A 15 6.64 -7.67 0.10
N LEU A 16 7.76 -7.26 0.73
CA LEU A 16 7.89 -5.92 1.29
C LEU A 16 7.82 -4.82 0.23
N VAL A 17 8.20 -5.09 -1.01
CA VAL A 17 8.05 -4.12 -2.13
C VAL A 17 6.59 -3.71 -2.29
N TYR A 18 5.66 -4.67 -2.29
CA TYR A 18 4.22 -4.41 -2.39
C TYR A 18 3.67 -3.63 -1.20
N TRP A 19 4.08 -4.02 0.01
CA TRP A 19 3.62 -3.38 1.24
C TRP A 19 4.20 -1.99 1.48
N SER A 20 5.31 -1.66 0.81
CA SER A 20 6.03 -0.37 0.98
C SER A 20 5.72 0.64 -0.12
N ASP A 21 4.69 0.42 -0.91
CA ASP A 21 4.28 1.31 -2.01
C ASP A 21 5.43 1.62 -2.99
N GLN A 22 6.22 0.59 -3.32
CA GLN A 22 7.32 0.65 -4.26
C GLN A 22 6.91 0.14 -5.65
N ASP A 23 7.64 0.58 -6.67
CA ASP A 23 7.46 0.07 -8.02
C ASP A 23 7.91 -1.38 -8.15
N PHE A 24 7.20 -2.15 -8.96
CA PHE A 24 7.52 -3.53 -9.30
C PHE A 24 7.00 -3.90 -10.70
N PHE A 25 7.66 -4.85 -11.34
CA PHE A 25 7.25 -5.33 -12.66
C PHE A 25 6.43 -6.60 -12.56
N GLY A 26 5.23 -6.59 -13.16
CA GLY A 26 4.43 -7.78 -13.41
C GLY A 26 4.91 -8.47 -14.68
N LEU A 27 5.50 -9.64 -14.56
CA LEU A 27 6.02 -10.42 -15.68
C LEU A 27 5.12 -11.62 -15.93
N GLY A 28 4.62 -11.73 -17.16
CA GLY A 28 3.78 -12.85 -17.60
C GLY A 28 2.33 -12.48 -17.84
N CYS A 29 1.60 -13.44 -18.41
CA CYS A 29 0.17 -13.32 -18.68
C CYS A 29 -0.62 -13.21 -17.36
N GLY A 30 -1.49 -12.21 -17.27
CA GLY A 30 -2.30 -11.92 -16.08
C GLY A 30 -1.53 -11.36 -14.88
N ALA A 31 -0.25 -11.00 -15.05
CA ALA A 31 0.54 -10.42 -13.97
C ALA A 31 0.25 -8.92 -13.81
N SER A 32 0.14 -8.47 -12.56
CA SER A 32 0.00 -7.05 -12.21
C SER A 32 1.36 -6.42 -11.91
N GLY A 33 1.52 -5.15 -12.21
CA GLY A 33 2.71 -4.36 -11.90
C GLY A 33 2.37 -2.95 -11.43
N CYS A 34 3.41 -2.23 -11.00
CA CYS A 34 3.33 -0.81 -10.66
C CYS A 34 4.62 -0.13 -11.13
N VAL A 35 4.51 0.89 -11.98
CA VAL A 35 5.65 1.63 -12.51
C VAL A 35 5.38 3.13 -12.43
N ASN A 36 6.29 3.86 -11.83
CA ASN A 36 6.14 5.29 -11.54
C ASN A 36 4.82 5.59 -10.78
N GLY A 37 4.45 4.72 -9.85
CA GLY A 37 3.22 4.82 -9.07
C GLY A 37 1.93 4.58 -9.87
N ASN A 38 2.01 4.05 -11.08
CA ASN A 38 0.85 3.67 -11.90
C ASN A 38 0.74 2.15 -11.96
N ARG A 39 -0.40 1.64 -11.51
CA ARG A 39 -0.70 0.20 -11.57
C ARG A 39 -1.11 -0.20 -12.99
N TYR A 40 -0.77 -1.42 -13.35
CA TYR A 40 -1.18 -2.02 -14.62
C TYR A 40 -1.39 -3.51 -14.47
N ASP A 41 -2.18 -4.06 -15.37
CA ASP A 41 -2.36 -5.49 -15.53
C ASP A 41 -1.97 -5.92 -16.95
N ASN A 42 -1.27 -7.04 -17.07
CA ASN A 42 -1.09 -7.71 -18.34
C ASN A 42 -2.36 -8.49 -18.71
N THR A 43 -2.60 -8.65 -20.02
CA THR A 43 -3.72 -9.49 -20.47
C THR A 43 -3.70 -10.87 -19.82
N ASN A 44 -4.86 -11.36 -19.41
CA ASN A 44 -5.05 -12.71 -18.87
C ASN A 44 -5.27 -13.77 -19.96
N GLN A 45 -5.28 -13.37 -21.26
CA GLN A 45 -5.42 -14.25 -22.40
C GLN A 45 -4.05 -14.69 -22.89
N ILE A 46 -3.68 -15.95 -22.65
CA ILE A 46 -2.37 -16.50 -23.00
C ILE A 46 -2.03 -16.30 -24.48
N GLN A 47 -2.99 -16.59 -25.38
CA GLN A 47 -2.75 -16.45 -26.82
C GLN A 47 -2.42 -15.01 -27.21
N SER A 48 -3.16 -14.03 -26.69
CA SER A 48 -2.90 -12.61 -26.91
C SER A 48 -1.54 -12.18 -26.36
N TYR A 49 -1.17 -12.70 -25.18
CA TYR A 49 0.12 -12.41 -24.57
C TYR A 49 1.30 -12.97 -25.40
N LEU A 50 1.17 -14.18 -25.94
CA LEU A 50 2.21 -14.80 -26.79
C LEU A 50 2.37 -14.10 -28.13
N GLU A 51 1.27 -13.61 -28.71
CA GLU A 51 1.30 -12.93 -30.03
C GLU A 51 1.78 -11.48 -29.94
N LYS A 52 1.39 -10.76 -28.90
CA LYS A 52 1.59 -9.29 -28.77
C LYS A 52 2.62 -8.91 -27.73
N GLY A 53 3.10 -9.86 -26.93
CA GLY A 53 3.95 -9.59 -25.77
C GLY A 53 3.20 -8.91 -24.62
N SER A 54 3.96 -8.31 -23.72
CA SER A 54 3.41 -7.50 -22.63
C SER A 54 2.84 -6.20 -23.19
N GLN A 55 1.52 -6.08 -23.13
CA GLN A 55 0.80 -4.83 -23.41
C GLN A 55 0.07 -4.47 -22.11
N PRO A 56 0.71 -3.68 -21.23
CA PRO A 56 0.14 -3.34 -19.94
C PRO A 56 -1.09 -2.44 -20.13
N ASP A 57 -2.19 -2.82 -19.48
CA ASP A 57 -3.37 -2.00 -19.34
C ASP A 57 -3.26 -1.21 -18.05
N PHE A 58 -3.01 0.10 -18.15
CA PHE A 58 -2.82 0.96 -16.99
C PHE A 58 -4.15 1.30 -16.34
N ILE A 59 -4.21 1.12 -15.03
CA ILE A 59 -5.38 1.41 -14.22
C ILE A 59 -5.35 2.90 -13.85
N GLU A 60 -6.39 3.63 -14.23
CA GLU A 60 -6.53 5.03 -13.80
C GLU A 60 -6.98 5.06 -12.34
N GLU A 61 -6.11 5.55 -11.48
CA GLU A 61 -6.38 5.79 -10.06
C GLU A 61 -6.17 7.27 -9.76
N SER A 62 -7.06 7.86 -8.97
CA SER A 62 -6.86 9.22 -8.46
C SER A 62 -5.65 9.30 -7.53
N LEU A 63 -5.11 10.50 -7.31
CA LEU A 63 -4.03 10.70 -6.35
C LEU A 63 -4.47 10.29 -4.92
N GLU A 64 -5.73 10.50 -4.62
CA GLU A 64 -6.33 10.15 -3.33
C GLU A 64 -6.40 8.64 -3.14
N ASP A 65 -6.88 7.89 -4.17
CA ASP A 65 -6.89 6.42 -4.12
C ASP A 65 -5.49 5.85 -3.92
N LYS A 66 -4.50 6.37 -4.67
CA LYS A 66 -3.09 5.96 -4.53
C LYS A 66 -2.55 6.24 -3.13
N SER A 67 -2.84 7.42 -2.59
CA SER A 67 -2.39 7.82 -1.25
C SER A 67 -3.03 6.97 -0.15
N PHE A 68 -4.31 6.67 -0.28
CA PHE A 68 -5.02 5.75 0.61
C PHE A 68 -4.50 4.32 0.50
N ASN A 69 -4.28 3.81 -0.71
CA ASN A 69 -3.72 2.47 -0.93
C ASN A 69 -2.36 2.30 -0.24
N ALA A 70 -1.51 3.34 -0.27
CA ALA A 70 -0.23 3.32 0.43
C ALA A 70 -0.40 3.20 1.96
N ILE A 71 -1.38 3.90 2.54
CA ILE A 71 -1.72 3.79 3.96
C ILE A 71 -2.24 2.39 4.28
N MET A 72 -3.20 1.90 3.49
CA MET A 72 -3.79 0.58 3.66
C MET A 72 -2.72 -0.52 3.64
N MET A 73 -1.81 -0.48 2.68
CA MET A 73 -0.73 -1.48 2.56
C MET A 73 0.28 -1.37 3.71
N GLY A 74 0.70 -0.15 4.05
CA GLY A 74 1.68 0.08 5.11
C GLY A 74 1.19 -0.35 6.49
N LEU A 75 -0.05 -0.01 6.86
CA LEU A 75 -0.62 -0.34 8.17
C LEU A 75 -0.87 -1.86 8.37
N ARG A 76 -0.89 -2.65 7.31
CA ARG A 76 -0.93 -4.13 7.40
C ARG A 76 0.37 -4.73 7.89
N THR A 77 1.46 -3.98 7.86
CA THR A 77 2.78 -4.42 8.28
C THR A 77 3.16 -3.87 9.65
N SER A 78 4.12 -4.50 10.32
CA SER A 78 4.71 -3.97 11.55
C SER A 78 5.61 -2.74 11.30
N TYR A 79 5.95 -2.46 10.05
CA TYR A 79 6.77 -1.29 9.68
C TYR A 79 5.95 -0.01 9.56
N GLY A 80 4.65 -0.12 9.26
CA GLY A 80 3.77 1.01 9.04
C GLY A 80 4.14 1.86 7.82
N VAL A 81 3.58 3.06 7.76
CA VAL A 81 3.76 4.05 6.68
C VAL A 81 4.87 5.03 7.06
N ASN A 82 5.85 5.25 6.20
CA ASN A 82 6.84 6.33 6.39
C ASN A 82 6.19 7.67 6.04
N ILE A 83 6.02 8.55 7.03
CA ILE A 83 5.26 9.79 6.91
C ILE A 83 5.95 10.77 5.94
N GLU A 84 7.25 10.95 6.07
CA GLU A 84 8.00 11.88 5.20
C GLU A 84 7.96 11.45 3.72
N GLN A 85 8.17 10.15 3.46
CA GLN A 85 8.11 9.61 2.09
C GLN A 85 6.70 9.73 1.51
N TRP A 86 5.67 9.44 2.31
CA TRP A 86 4.28 9.57 1.89
C TRP A 86 3.91 11.04 1.60
N ASN A 87 4.27 11.95 2.52
CA ASN A 87 4.02 13.38 2.35
C ASN A 87 4.67 13.91 1.08
N LYS A 88 5.93 13.52 0.82
CA LYS A 88 6.66 13.91 -0.38
C LYS A 88 6.04 13.33 -1.66
N LYS A 89 5.68 12.04 -1.64
CA LYS A 89 5.14 11.34 -2.82
C LYS A 89 3.78 11.89 -3.24
N TYR A 90 2.92 12.16 -2.27
CA TYR A 90 1.54 12.59 -2.54
C TYR A 90 1.32 14.11 -2.41
N SER A 91 2.35 14.87 -2.04
CA SER A 91 2.27 16.32 -1.81
C SER A 91 1.17 16.71 -0.81
N MET A 92 0.98 15.90 0.21
CA MET A 92 -0.01 16.05 1.28
C MET A 92 0.68 15.95 2.64
N ASP A 93 0.01 16.36 3.70
CA ASP A 93 0.43 16.18 5.09
C ASP A 93 -0.44 15.09 5.73
N LEU A 94 0.14 13.90 5.92
CA LEU A 94 -0.56 12.73 6.43
C LEU A 94 -1.16 12.97 7.83
N GLU A 95 -0.36 13.55 8.73
CA GLU A 95 -0.79 13.78 10.10
C GLU A 95 -1.93 14.80 10.17
N LYS A 96 -1.87 15.83 9.34
CA LYS A 96 -2.91 16.85 9.26
C LYS A 96 -4.18 16.30 8.62
N LYS A 97 -4.05 15.60 7.50
CA LYS A 97 -5.20 15.05 6.75
C LYS A 97 -5.96 14.03 7.59
N TYR A 98 -5.27 13.16 8.31
CA TYR A 98 -5.89 12.04 9.02
C TYR A 98 -5.85 12.17 10.55
N ARG A 99 -5.72 13.40 11.06
CA ARG A 99 -5.63 13.68 12.50
C ARG A 99 -6.76 13.02 13.27
N ASP A 100 -7.99 13.24 12.84
CA ASP A 100 -9.18 12.77 13.58
C ASP A 100 -9.23 11.25 13.66
N VAL A 101 -8.81 10.55 12.60
CA VAL A 101 -8.72 9.08 12.60
C VAL A 101 -7.60 8.61 13.51
N ILE A 102 -6.43 9.26 13.45
CA ILE A 102 -5.29 8.89 14.30
C ILE A 102 -5.62 9.07 15.77
N GLU A 103 -6.28 10.17 16.14
CA GLU A 103 -6.69 10.45 17.51
C GLU A 103 -7.83 9.52 17.99
N LYS A 104 -8.71 9.11 17.07
CA LYS A 104 -9.83 8.20 17.38
C LYS A 104 -9.35 6.78 17.77
N TYR A 105 -8.26 6.32 17.20
CA TYR A 105 -7.76 4.96 17.40
C TYR A 105 -6.42 4.95 18.14
N PRO A 106 -6.39 4.68 19.47
CA PRO A 106 -5.13 4.70 20.26
C PRO A 106 -4.06 3.73 19.78
N GLY A 107 -4.43 2.71 19.02
CA GLY A 107 -3.48 1.77 18.43
C GLY A 107 -2.85 2.24 17.10
N LEU A 108 -3.26 3.41 16.59
CA LEU A 108 -2.53 4.12 15.54
C LEU A 108 -1.47 5.01 16.21
N ILE A 109 -0.20 4.62 16.09
CA ILE A 109 0.91 5.23 16.82
C ILE A 109 1.87 5.87 15.83
N ILE A 110 2.21 7.14 16.09
CA ILE A 110 3.27 7.82 15.35
C ILE A 110 4.58 7.66 16.15
N GLN A 111 5.54 6.95 15.56
CA GLN A 111 6.85 6.75 16.13
C GLN A 111 7.94 6.69 15.05
N ASN A 112 9.08 7.31 15.31
CA ASN A 112 10.23 7.30 14.39
C ASN A 112 9.85 7.70 12.95
N ASN A 113 9.03 8.74 12.80
CA ASN A 113 8.53 9.23 11.53
C ASN A 113 7.68 8.19 10.75
N ARG A 114 7.01 7.32 11.49
CA ARG A 114 6.14 6.29 10.92
C ARG A 114 4.79 6.25 11.62
N LEU A 115 3.74 6.11 10.84
CA LEU A 115 2.42 5.74 11.33
C LEU A 115 2.33 4.20 11.33
N VAL A 116 2.22 3.62 12.51
CA VAL A 116 2.10 2.18 12.70
C VAL A 116 0.77 1.83 13.35
N CYS A 117 0.29 0.63 13.10
CA CYS A 117 -0.87 0.05 13.77
C CYS A 117 -0.37 -1.04 14.74
N ASP A 118 -0.77 -0.98 16.00
CA ASP A 118 -0.43 -2.01 16.97
C ASP A 118 -1.08 -3.36 16.66
N GLU A 119 -0.69 -4.41 17.37
CA GLU A 119 -1.14 -5.77 17.07
C GLU A 119 -2.65 -5.96 17.28
N ASP A 120 -3.21 -5.34 18.32
CA ASP A 120 -4.64 -5.47 18.63
C ASP A 120 -5.50 -4.68 17.63
N SER A 121 -5.09 -3.46 17.29
CA SER A 121 -5.79 -2.64 16.30
C SER A 121 -5.69 -3.22 14.89
N ARG A 122 -4.62 -3.95 14.56
CA ARG A 122 -4.53 -4.68 13.28
C ARG A 122 -5.63 -5.73 13.11
N LYS A 123 -6.16 -6.29 14.20
CA LYS A 123 -7.30 -7.24 14.12
C LYS A 123 -8.57 -6.58 13.61
N ILE A 124 -8.73 -5.27 13.83
CA ILE A 124 -9.85 -4.46 13.38
C ILE A 124 -9.45 -3.44 12.29
N LEU A 125 -8.30 -3.64 11.65
CA LEU A 125 -7.75 -2.69 10.68
C LEU A 125 -8.73 -2.35 9.56
N HIS A 126 -9.57 -3.31 9.13
CA HIS A 126 -10.59 -3.06 8.13
C HIS A 126 -11.54 -1.92 8.56
N THR A 127 -12.00 -1.93 9.81
CA THR A 127 -12.87 -0.86 10.36
C THR A 127 -12.13 0.47 10.40
N ILE A 128 -10.87 0.47 10.83
CA ILE A 128 -10.02 1.66 10.88
C ILE A 128 -9.87 2.28 9.48
N LEU A 129 -9.62 1.44 8.47
CA LEU A 129 -9.42 1.88 7.09
C LEU A 129 -10.67 2.52 6.46
N ILE A 130 -11.87 2.12 6.89
CA ILE A 130 -13.12 2.77 6.45
C ILE A 130 -13.14 4.24 6.87
N ASP A 131 -12.67 4.55 8.07
CA ASP A 131 -12.63 5.94 8.55
C ASP A 131 -11.58 6.76 7.76
N PHE A 132 -10.48 6.18 7.31
CA PHE A 132 -9.53 6.85 6.41
C PHE A 132 -10.16 7.22 5.06
N LEU A 133 -11.08 6.40 4.54
CA LEU A 133 -11.81 6.67 3.30
C LEU A 133 -12.88 7.75 3.44
N SER A 134 -13.35 7.99 4.65
CA SER A 134 -14.46 8.93 4.92
C SER A 134 -14.00 10.37 5.09
N ILE A 135 -12.71 10.65 4.92
CA ILE A 135 -12.14 12.01 5.04
C ILE A 135 -12.01 12.60 3.64
N ASP A 136 -12.81 13.63 3.39
CA ASP A 136 -12.78 14.47 2.19
C ASP A 136 -11.60 15.47 2.20
#